data_780337692d93dfec3ce0a36672402371
#
_entry.id   780337692d93dfec3ce0a36672402371
#
_cell.length_a   1.000
_cell.length_b   1.000
_cell.length_c   1.000
_cell.angle_alpha   90.00
_cell.angle_beta   90.00
_cell.angle_gamma   90.00
#
_symmetry.space_group_name_H-M   'P 1'
#
loop_
_entity.id
_entity.type
_entity.pdbx_description
1 polymer ?
#
loop_
_entity_poly.entity_id
_entity_poly.type
_entity_poly.pdbx_seq_one_letter_code
_entity_poly.pdbx_strand_id
1 'polypeptide(L)'
;MNQRRPSLLDIAHSSRAGTDTVVILLGWQEREYRGEATGAVDPEHPVRLYGEATLRAVEQVSGGRLAAELLAVATTDLGPVRIALAQVRVADSPEPLVGSSVVMEDPPRAAVKAVLDAVNRRLEAVL
;
A
#
# COMPACT_ATOMS: atom_id res chain seq x y z
N MET A 1 -0.04 -2.35 25.28
CA MET A 1 -0.79 -1.34 24.54
C MET A 1 -1.32 -1.96 23.25
N ASN A 2 -2.61 -1.81 22.98
CA ASN A 2 -3.21 -2.40 21.78
C ASN A 2 -2.95 -1.55 20.54
N GLN A 3 -2.34 -2.16 19.56
CA GLN A 3 -2.11 -1.56 18.27
C GLN A 3 -3.37 -1.74 17.40
N ARG A 4 -3.96 -0.66 16.93
CA ARG A 4 -5.17 -0.70 16.09
C ARG A 4 -4.85 -0.90 14.61
N ARG A 5 -3.74 -0.39 14.16
CA ARG A 5 -3.33 -0.36 12.75
C ARG A 5 -1.94 -0.92 12.60
N PRO A 6 -1.69 -1.62 11.50
CA PRO A 6 -0.33 -2.04 11.19
C PRO A 6 0.59 -0.84 11.00
N SER A 7 1.85 -1.01 11.40
CA SER A 7 2.91 -0.03 11.15
C SER A 7 3.74 -0.45 9.96
N LEU A 8 4.14 0.50 9.14
CA LEU A 8 5.10 0.24 8.07
C LEU A 8 6.49 0.08 8.67
N LEU A 9 7.07 -1.10 8.53
CA LEU A 9 8.39 -1.42 9.06
C LEU A 9 9.50 -1.26 8.04
N ASP A 10 9.27 -1.72 6.80
CA ASP A 10 10.31 -1.68 5.78
C ASP A 10 9.70 -1.71 4.38
N ILE A 11 10.44 -1.12 3.46
CA ILE A 11 10.19 -1.16 2.01
C ILE A 11 11.48 -1.60 1.35
N ALA A 12 11.47 -2.71 0.63
CA ALA A 12 12.61 -3.18 -0.12
C ALA A 12 12.25 -3.25 -1.61
N HIS A 13 13.18 -2.85 -2.45
CA HIS A 13 13.02 -2.85 -3.90
C HIS A 13 14.27 -3.44 -4.54
N SER A 14 14.06 -4.31 -5.51
CA SER A 14 15.14 -4.84 -6.33
C SER A 14 14.71 -4.87 -7.79
N SER A 15 15.67 -4.67 -8.68
CA SER A 15 15.46 -4.74 -10.13
C SER A 15 16.40 -5.76 -10.72
N ARG A 16 15.88 -6.60 -11.62
CA ARG A 16 16.69 -7.57 -12.33
C ARG A 16 16.12 -7.81 -13.72
N ALA A 17 16.93 -7.55 -14.75
CA ALA A 17 16.57 -7.82 -16.14
C ALA A 17 15.22 -7.22 -16.56
N GLY A 18 14.96 -5.96 -16.17
CA GLY A 18 13.73 -5.27 -16.53
C GLY A 18 12.52 -5.64 -15.67
N THR A 19 12.73 -6.44 -14.63
CA THR A 19 11.68 -6.83 -13.69
C THR A 19 11.97 -6.24 -12.33
N ASP A 20 10.97 -5.57 -11.75
CA ASP A 20 11.04 -5.02 -10.40
C ASP A 20 10.33 -5.93 -9.41
N THR A 21 10.90 -6.06 -8.22
CA THR A 21 10.27 -6.73 -7.09
C THR A 21 10.24 -5.77 -5.93
N VAL A 22 9.07 -5.60 -5.32
CA VAL A 22 8.86 -4.78 -4.13
C VAL A 22 8.39 -5.66 -3.01
N VAL A 23 8.98 -5.49 -1.84
CA VAL A 23 8.58 -6.19 -0.62
C VAL A 23 8.21 -5.14 0.42
N ILE A 24 7.01 -5.27 0.98
CA ILE A 24 6.52 -4.42 2.06
C ILE A 24 6.41 -5.25 3.32
N LEU A 25 6.96 -4.72 4.41
CA LEU A 25 6.88 -5.36 5.71
C LEU A 25 6.05 -4.50 6.65
N LEU A 26 4.97 -5.08 7.17
CA LEU A 26 4.09 -4.43 8.14
C LEU A 26 4.24 -5.11 9.50
N GLY A 27 4.19 -4.32 10.56
CA GLY A 27 4.18 -4.82 11.93
C GLY A 27 2.82 -4.63 12.58
N TRP A 28 2.33 -5.69 13.23
CA TRP A 28 1.08 -5.63 13.97
C TRP A 28 1.07 -6.67 15.08
N GLN A 29 0.76 -6.23 16.30
CA GLN A 29 0.70 -7.10 17.48
C GLN A 29 1.98 -7.92 17.66
N GLU A 30 3.13 -7.27 17.57
CA GLU A 30 4.47 -7.86 17.77
C GLU A 30 4.84 -8.93 16.72
N ARG A 31 4.10 -8.96 15.59
CA ARG A 31 4.41 -9.84 14.47
C ARG A 31 4.69 -9.02 13.22
N GLU A 32 5.39 -9.63 12.30
CA GLU A 32 5.72 -9.04 11.01
C GLU A 32 4.93 -9.75 9.91
N TYR A 33 4.44 -8.99 8.96
CA TYR A 33 3.67 -9.50 7.83
C TYR A 33 4.26 -8.94 6.54
N ARG A 34 4.48 -9.82 5.60
CA ARG A 34 5.19 -9.52 4.36
C ARG A 34 4.25 -9.58 3.16
N GLY A 35 4.32 -8.57 2.30
CA GLY A 35 3.67 -8.58 1.00
C GLY A 35 4.71 -8.36 -0.09
N GLU A 36 4.57 -9.04 -1.20
CA GLU A 36 5.49 -8.96 -2.32
C GLU A 36 4.74 -8.79 -3.63
N ALA A 37 5.25 -7.94 -4.49
CA ALA A 37 4.74 -7.75 -5.84
C ALA A 37 5.90 -7.69 -6.82
N THR A 38 5.75 -8.35 -7.95
CA THR A 38 6.76 -8.40 -9.00
C THR A 38 6.10 -8.07 -10.34
N GLY A 39 6.77 -7.28 -11.16
CA GLY A 39 6.26 -6.91 -12.46
C GLY A 39 7.31 -6.22 -13.31
N ALA A 40 6.99 -6.02 -14.57
CA ALA A 40 7.85 -5.27 -15.49
C ALA A 40 7.97 -3.82 -15.01
N VAL A 41 9.14 -3.23 -15.23
CA VAL A 41 9.35 -1.80 -15.00
C VAL A 41 8.36 -1.02 -15.86
N ASP A 42 7.57 -0.16 -15.24
CA ASP A 42 6.55 0.64 -15.90
C ASP A 42 6.75 2.12 -15.57
N PRO A 43 7.37 2.90 -16.46
CA PRO A 43 7.62 4.32 -16.21
C PRO A 43 6.33 5.16 -16.07
N GLU A 44 5.22 4.70 -16.64
CA GLU A 44 3.94 5.41 -16.54
C GLU A 44 3.24 5.19 -15.20
N HIS A 45 3.58 4.10 -14.50
CA HIS A 45 3.00 3.75 -13.21
C HIS A 45 4.09 3.38 -12.22
N PRO A 46 4.98 4.34 -11.87
CA PRO A 46 6.22 4.03 -11.15
C PRO A 46 6.01 3.53 -9.72
N VAL A 47 4.87 3.80 -9.10
CA VAL A 47 4.61 3.39 -7.71
C VAL A 47 3.58 2.26 -7.58
N ARG A 48 3.13 1.69 -8.70
CA ARG A 48 2.08 0.66 -8.68
C ARG A 48 2.47 -0.60 -7.91
N LEU A 49 3.67 -1.12 -8.10
CA LEU A 49 4.11 -2.32 -7.39
C LEU A 49 4.18 -2.13 -5.88
N TYR A 50 4.52 -0.91 -5.44
CA TYR A 50 4.51 -0.58 -4.01
C TYR A 50 3.11 -0.68 -3.44
N GLY A 51 2.10 -0.20 -4.17
CA GLY A 51 0.71 -0.32 -3.77
C GLY A 51 0.23 -1.77 -3.75
N GLU A 52 0.55 -2.55 -4.77
CA GLU A 52 0.18 -3.96 -4.84
C GLU A 52 0.81 -4.79 -3.72
N ALA A 53 2.10 -4.58 -3.46
CA ALA A 53 2.80 -5.26 -2.37
C ALA A 53 2.19 -4.90 -1.01
N THR A 54 1.79 -3.63 -0.83
CA THR A 54 1.14 -3.17 0.40
C THR A 54 -0.16 -3.92 0.64
N LEU A 55 -1.01 -4.07 -0.39
CA LEU A 55 -2.27 -4.79 -0.24
C LEU A 55 -2.07 -6.27 0.07
N ARG A 56 -1.02 -6.89 -0.47
CA ARG A 56 -0.69 -8.27 -0.12
C ARG A 56 -0.25 -8.41 1.32
N ALA A 57 0.51 -7.46 1.85
CA ALA A 57 0.87 -7.43 3.26
C ALA A 57 -0.37 -7.23 4.14
N VAL A 58 -1.28 -6.34 3.76
CA VAL A 58 -2.56 -6.10 4.44
C VAL A 58 -3.40 -7.37 4.49
N GLU A 59 -3.46 -8.11 3.40
CA GLU A 59 -4.17 -9.39 3.35
C GLU A 59 -3.59 -10.39 4.36
N GLN A 60 -2.26 -10.43 4.48
CA GLN A 60 -1.60 -11.28 5.49
C GLN A 60 -1.96 -10.86 6.91
N VAL A 61 -1.95 -9.56 7.21
CA VAL A 61 -2.33 -9.04 8.53
C VAL A 61 -3.75 -9.47 8.88
N SER A 62 -4.67 -9.40 7.92
CA SER A 62 -6.07 -9.74 8.12
C SER A 62 -6.35 -11.24 8.17
N GLY A 63 -5.35 -12.08 7.89
CA GLY A 63 -5.55 -13.52 7.75
C GLY A 63 -6.47 -13.88 6.60
N GLY A 64 -6.44 -13.11 5.53
CA GLY A 64 -7.28 -13.31 4.35
C GLY A 64 -8.70 -12.75 4.46
N ARG A 65 -9.04 -12.10 5.59
CA ARG A 65 -10.40 -11.57 5.78
C ARG A 65 -10.66 -10.28 5.01
N LEU A 66 -9.62 -9.55 4.67
CA LEU A 66 -9.74 -8.36 3.83
C LEU A 66 -8.99 -8.60 2.52
N ALA A 67 -9.74 -8.91 1.48
CA ALA A 67 -9.21 -8.99 0.12
C ALA A 67 -9.49 -7.66 -0.59
N ALA A 68 -8.45 -7.06 -1.13
CA ALA A 68 -8.53 -5.76 -1.77
C ALA A 68 -7.77 -5.76 -3.08
N GLU A 69 -8.27 -4.98 -4.04
CA GLU A 69 -7.66 -4.82 -5.35
C GLU A 69 -7.23 -3.36 -5.52
N LEU A 70 -6.01 -3.16 -5.94
CA LEU A 70 -5.51 -1.82 -6.25
C LEU A 70 -6.08 -1.37 -7.59
N LEU A 71 -6.86 -0.30 -7.58
CA LEU A 71 -7.37 0.29 -8.80
C LEU A 71 -6.38 1.28 -9.40
N ALA A 72 -5.81 2.14 -8.58
CA ALA A 72 -4.83 3.13 -9.01
C ALA A 72 -4.02 3.63 -7.83
N VAL A 73 -2.79 4.00 -8.08
CA VAL A 73 -1.97 4.77 -7.14
C VAL A 73 -1.04 5.66 -7.96
N ALA A 74 -0.97 6.93 -7.58
CA ALA A 74 -0.14 7.90 -8.30
C ALA A 74 0.23 9.04 -7.37
N THR A 75 1.21 9.83 -7.79
CA THR A 75 1.55 11.08 -7.13
C THR A 75 1.11 12.25 -8.01
N THR A 76 0.69 13.33 -7.38
CA THR A 76 0.26 14.54 -8.08
C THR A 76 0.58 15.76 -7.24
N ASP A 77 0.68 16.91 -7.90
CA ASP A 77 0.86 18.18 -7.21
C ASP A 77 -0.50 18.79 -6.89
N LEU A 78 -0.64 19.23 -5.64
CA LEU A 78 -1.81 19.98 -5.20
C LEU A 78 -1.30 21.28 -4.57
N GLY A 79 -1.33 22.35 -5.33
CA GLY A 79 -0.65 23.58 -4.94
C GLY A 79 0.85 23.36 -4.75
N PRO A 80 1.45 23.83 -3.65
CA PRO A 80 2.88 23.65 -3.39
C PRO A 80 3.25 22.27 -2.85
N VAL A 81 2.26 21.40 -2.62
CA VAL A 81 2.47 20.10 -1.97
C VAL A 81 2.26 18.98 -2.95
N ARG A 82 3.19 18.03 -2.97
CA ARG A 82 3.02 16.80 -3.74
C ARG A 82 2.37 15.74 -2.85
N ILE A 83 1.35 15.06 -3.37
CA ILE A 83 0.62 14.04 -2.64
C ILE A 83 0.55 12.73 -3.41
N ALA A 84 0.48 11.63 -2.68
CA ALA A 84 0.16 10.32 -3.22
C ALA A 84 -1.34 10.06 -2.99
N LEU A 85 -2.01 9.53 -4.01
CA LEU A 85 -3.41 9.17 -3.96
C LEU A 85 -3.55 7.70 -4.34
N ALA A 86 -4.41 6.98 -3.62
CA ALA A 86 -4.68 5.58 -3.91
C ALA A 86 -6.18 5.32 -3.96
N GLN A 87 -6.58 4.44 -4.87
CA GLN A 87 -7.95 3.92 -4.95
C GLN A 87 -7.89 2.41 -4.85
N VAL A 88 -8.71 1.86 -3.96
CA VAL A 88 -8.72 0.43 -3.66
C VAL A 88 -10.17 -0.05 -3.68
N ARG A 89 -10.39 -1.21 -4.30
CA ARG A 89 -11.70 -1.87 -4.28
C ARG A 89 -11.69 -2.99 -3.27
N VAL A 90 -12.74 -3.06 -2.44
CA VAL A 90 -13.00 -4.18 -1.54
C VAL A 90 -14.35 -4.81 -1.88
N ALA A 91 -14.48 -6.12 -1.63
CA ALA A 91 -15.61 -6.91 -2.13
C ALA A 91 -16.99 -6.43 -1.64
N ASP A 92 -17.05 -5.93 -0.42
CA ASP A 92 -18.32 -5.53 0.21
C ASP A 92 -18.64 -4.03 0.10
N SER A 93 -17.87 -3.31 -0.70
CA SER A 93 -18.06 -1.88 -0.88
C SER A 93 -18.39 -1.57 -2.35
N PRO A 94 -19.53 -0.91 -2.66
CA PRO A 94 -19.85 -0.54 -4.02
C PRO A 94 -18.97 0.60 -4.55
N GLU A 95 -18.42 1.41 -3.66
CA GLU A 95 -17.57 2.54 -4.01
C GLU A 95 -16.10 2.23 -3.67
N PRO A 96 -15.15 2.73 -4.48
CA PRO A 96 -13.74 2.59 -4.14
C PRO A 96 -13.40 3.29 -2.83
N LEU A 97 -12.47 2.71 -2.09
CA LEU A 97 -11.85 3.38 -0.94
C LEU A 97 -10.74 4.27 -1.47
N VAL A 98 -10.62 5.46 -0.91
CA VAL A 98 -9.61 6.44 -1.32
C VAL A 98 -8.72 6.76 -0.13
N GLY A 99 -7.42 6.83 -0.37
CA GLY A 99 -6.45 7.24 0.63
C GLY A 99 -5.45 8.21 0.06
N SER A 100 -4.77 8.95 0.94
CA SER A 100 -3.79 9.94 0.54
C SER A 100 -2.66 10.04 1.55
N SER A 101 -1.53 10.55 1.09
CA SER A 101 -0.37 10.84 1.94
C SER A 101 0.47 11.94 1.29
N VAL A 102 1.04 12.82 2.08
CA VAL A 102 1.96 13.83 1.59
C VAL A 102 3.28 13.17 1.21
N VAL A 103 3.82 13.53 0.05
CA VAL A 103 5.15 13.09 -0.36
C VAL A 103 6.17 14.00 0.31
N MET A 104 6.90 13.46 1.28
CA MET A 104 7.94 14.21 1.98
C MET A 104 9.27 14.12 1.22
N GLU A 105 9.84 12.94 1.11
CA GLU A 105 11.12 12.72 0.43
C GLU A 105 11.06 11.59 -0.59
N ASP A 106 10.18 10.64 -0.35
CA ASP A 106 10.18 9.34 -1.03
C ASP A 106 8.78 9.04 -1.58
N PRO A 107 8.56 9.19 -2.90
CA PRO A 107 7.27 8.86 -3.51
C PRO A 107 6.79 7.41 -3.24
N PRO A 108 7.65 6.37 -3.31
CA PRO A 108 7.20 5.03 -2.95
C PRO A 108 6.64 4.91 -1.54
N ARG A 109 7.30 5.55 -0.56
CA ARG A 109 6.82 5.52 0.83
C ARG A 109 5.47 6.20 0.97
N ALA A 110 5.27 7.33 0.30
CA ALA A 110 3.99 8.03 0.30
C ALA A 110 2.90 7.19 -0.37
N ALA A 111 3.22 6.47 -1.44
CA ALA A 111 2.29 5.56 -2.10
C ALA A 111 1.84 4.43 -1.17
N VAL A 112 2.77 3.82 -0.44
CA VAL A 112 2.46 2.79 0.56
C VAL A 112 1.52 3.36 1.63
N LYS A 113 1.83 4.53 2.15
CA LYS A 113 1.00 5.19 3.17
C LYS A 113 -0.38 5.56 2.65
N ALA A 114 -0.49 5.99 1.39
CA ALA A 114 -1.78 6.29 0.77
C ALA A 114 -2.66 5.05 0.66
N VAL A 115 -2.07 3.91 0.28
CA VAL A 115 -2.79 2.64 0.21
C VAL A 115 -3.25 2.20 1.61
N LEU A 116 -2.39 2.30 2.61
CA LEU A 116 -2.75 1.99 3.99
C LEU A 116 -3.87 2.90 4.48
N ASP A 117 -3.79 4.20 4.19
CA ASP A 117 -4.84 5.15 4.53
C ASP A 117 -6.20 4.75 3.93
N ALA A 118 -6.19 4.29 2.68
CA ALA A 118 -7.41 3.86 2.01
C ALA A 118 -8.09 2.68 2.71
N VAL A 119 -7.32 1.73 3.25
CA VAL A 119 -7.87 0.46 3.77
C VAL A 119 -7.94 0.38 5.29
N ASN A 120 -7.31 1.30 6.01
CA ASN A 120 -7.16 1.17 7.47
C ASN A 120 -8.47 0.99 8.23
N ARG A 121 -9.52 1.71 7.88
CA ARG A 121 -10.81 1.56 8.57
C ARG A 121 -11.40 0.18 8.38
N ARG A 122 -11.32 -0.35 7.16
CA ARG A 122 -11.83 -1.69 6.86
C ARG A 122 -10.98 -2.75 7.52
N LEU A 123 -9.67 -2.54 7.55
CA LEU A 123 -8.76 -3.46 8.21
C LEU A 123 -9.02 -3.52 9.71
N GLU A 124 -9.17 -2.37 10.37
CA GLU A 124 -9.51 -2.32 11.80
C GLU A 124 -10.80 -3.08 12.11
N ALA A 125 -11.77 -3.03 11.23
CA ALA A 125 -13.07 -3.68 11.44
C ALA A 125 -12.98 -5.21 11.42
N VAL A 126 -11.94 -5.79 10.81
CA VAL A 126 -11.76 -7.25 10.70
C VAL A 126 -10.63 -7.80 11.58
N LEU A 127 -9.92 -6.93 12.29
CA LEU A 127 -8.81 -7.34 13.18
C LEU A 127 -9.25 -7.66 14.62
#